data_1968eb0977d42c448caa7c3583a3a6be
#
_entry.id   1968eb0977d42c448caa7c3583a3a6be
#
_cell.length_a   1.000
_cell.length_b   1.000
_cell.length_c   1.000
_cell.angle_alpha   90.00
_cell.angle_beta   90.00
_cell.angle_gamma   90.00
#
_symmetry.space_group_name_H-M   'P 1'
#
loop_
_entity.id
_entity.type
_entity.pdbx_description
1 polymer ?
#
loop_
_entity_poly.entity_id
_entity_poly.type
_entity_poly.pdbx_seq_one_letter_code
_entity_poly.pdbx_strand_id
1 'polypeptide(L)'
;MTHAWLTALHDSQCASPQTGWTLQMFSAHAPGRDPATDTPDGVCVTYLKTHSYGEYVFDWAWARAYEQHGLPYFPKLLGASPFTPVPGSRLLARSQQARQALARGLRLHGQQAGLSSAHVLYPDAQDRAAFEQDGWLIRHGVQFHWQNRSPQPYADFPDILSEMQREKRKKIQQERRKVADAGVVIEARQGAQIREQDWDFFYTCYRNTYLAHGGPPYLSREFFAQVAQTMAEHWLIFTAVLDGQPVAASLVAVDMARGVAWGRYWGAVAHIPCLHFELCYYSPLQWCIEQGFVRFEGGAQGEHKMARGLMPVPTCSAHWMADERFANAVEDFLQHEGAGVAAYVDELTDRTPFKPSV
;
A
#
# COMPACT_ATOMS: atom_id res chain seq x y z
N MET A 1 2.01 -9.74 3.15
CA MET A 1 2.10 -10.43 1.83
C MET A 1 1.99 -11.91 2.10
N THR A 2 0.99 -12.59 1.53
CA THR A 2 0.75 -14.02 1.72
C THR A 2 1.10 -14.79 0.44
N HIS A 3 1.32 -16.10 0.56
CA HIS A 3 1.53 -16.96 -0.60
C HIS A 3 0.34 -16.89 -1.57
N ALA A 4 -0.90 -17.00 -1.06
CA ALA A 4 -2.11 -16.92 -1.88
C ALA A 4 -2.21 -15.62 -2.70
N TRP A 5 -1.82 -14.47 -2.10
CA TRP A 5 -1.77 -13.19 -2.81
C TRP A 5 -0.78 -13.20 -3.98
N LEU A 6 0.44 -13.70 -3.75
CA LEU A 6 1.46 -13.78 -4.81
C LEU A 6 1.06 -14.77 -5.90
N THR A 7 0.55 -15.94 -5.53
CA THR A 7 0.06 -16.94 -6.47
C THR A 7 -1.03 -16.34 -7.38
N ALA A 8 -2.02 -15.67 -6.79
CA ALA A 8 -3.07 -15.04 -7.57
C ALA A 8 -2.54 -13.97 -8.55
N LEU A 9 -1.53 -13.18 -8.18
CA LEU A 9 -0.89 -12.20 -9.07
C LEU A 9 -0.19 -12.86 -10.25
N HIS A 10 0.47 -13.99 -10.04
CA HIS A 10 1.20 -14.70 -11.09
C HIS A 10 0.27 -15.52 -11.99
N ASP A 11 -0.65 -16.28 -11.40
CA ASP A 11 -1.57 -17.14 -12.16
C ASP A 11 -2.53 -16.32 -13.02
N SER A 12 -2.99 -15.16 -12.53
CA SER A 12 -3.80 -14.22 -13.31
C SER A 12 -3.01 -13.37 -14.30
N GLN A 13 -1.68 -13.57 -14.38
CA GLN A 13 -0.75 -12.80 -15.23
C GLN A 13 -0.74 -11.28 -14.96
N CYS A 14 -1.25 -10.83 -13.81
CA CYS A 14 -1.19 -9.43 -13.43
C CYS A 14 0.23 -8.97 -13.12
N ALA A 15 1.05 -9.84 -12.48
CA ALA A 15 2.48 -9.64 -12.29
C ALA A 15 3.25 -10.72 -13.06
N SER A 16 3.62 -10.44 -14.31
CA SER A 16 4.25 -11.39 -15.25
C SER A 16 5.31 -10.68 -16.09
N PRO A 17 6.18 -11.40 -16.80
CA PRO A 17 7.13 -10.78 -17.73
C PRO A 17 6.46 -9.87 -18.76
N GLN A 18 5.25 -10.23 -19.22
CA GLN A 18 4.48 -9.45 -20.20
C GLN A 18 4.01 -8.10 -19.62
N THR A 19 3.78 -8.03 -18.32
CA THR A 19 3.43 -6.80 -17.61
C THR A 19 4.64 -6.13 -16.93
N GLY A 20 5.87 -6.54 -17.32
CA GLY A 20 7.12 -5.98 -16.84
C GLY A 20 7.49 -6.37 -15.40
N TRP A 21 6.98 -7.50 -14.90
CA TRP A 21 7.23 -8.05 -13.56
C TRP A 21 7.78 -9.47 -13.66
N THR A 22 9.08 -9.63 -13.89
CA THR A 22 9.71 -10.96 -13.93
C THR A 22 10.15 -11.38 -12.54
N LEU A 23 9.49 -12.42 -12.00
CA LEU A 23 9.75 -12.91 -10.65
C LEU A 23 11.20 -13.33 -10.44
N GLN A 24 11.78 -12.90 -9.35
CA GLN A 24 13.08 -13.30 -8.82
C GLN A 24 12.93 -13.62 -7.33
N MET A 25 13.37 -14.80 -6.90
CA MET A 25 13.30 -15.20 -5.49
C MET A 25 14.70 -15.39 -4.93
N PHE A 26 14.92 -14.88 -3.74
CA PHE A 26 16.18 -15.03 -3.00
C PHE A 26 15.93 -15.79 -1.72
N SER A 27 16.87 -16.69 -1.39
CA SER A 27 16.88 -17.40 -0.11
C SER A 27 18.22 -17.20 0.60
N ALA A 28 18.19 -17.10 1.92
CA ALA A 28 19.36 -17.11 2.77
C ALA A 28 19.39 -18.41 3.56
N HIS A 29 20.55 -19.06 3.58
CA HIS A 29 20.80 -20.30 4.32
C HIS A 29 21.99 -20.13 5.24
N ALA A 30 21.94 -20.73 6.42
CA ALA A 30 23.09 -20.76 7.33
C ALA A 30 24.26 -21.52 6.70
N PRO A 31 25.49 -21.21 7.05
CA PRO A 31 26.66 -21.94 6.58
C PRO A 31 26.54 -23.45 6.82
N GLY A 32 26.86 -24.25 5.80
CA GLY A 32 26.80 -25.71 5.85
C GLY A 32 25.42 -26.31 5.54
N ARG A 33 24.41 -25.52 5.29
CA ARG A 33 23.11 -26.01 4.78
C ARG A 33 23.11 -26.15 3.27
N ASP A 34 22.41 -27.15 2.76
CA ASP A 34 22.19 -27.34 1.32
C ASP A 34 21.00 -26.48 0.86
N PRO A 35 21.22 -25.47 0.01
CA PRO A 35 20.13 -24.62 -0.51
C PRO A 35 19.04 -25.38 -1.28
N ALA A 36 19.34 -26.59 -1.79
CA ALA A 36 18.39 -27.37 -2.58
C ALA A 36 17.41 -28.19 -1.70
N THR A 37 17.82 -28.55 -0.48
CA THR A 37 17.06 -29.48 0.38
C THR A 37 16.66 -28.86 1.71
N ASP A 38 17.43 -27.91 2.24
CA ASP A 38 17.20 -27.35 3.55
C ASP A 38 16.24 -26.16 3.51
N THR A 39 15.40 -26.07 4.53
CA THR A 39 14.52 -24.91 4.70
C THR A 39 15.35 -23.63 4.87
N PRO A 40 15.08 -22.57 4.12
CA PRO A 40 15.82 -21.31 4.23
C PRO A 40 15.59 -20.60 5.57
N ASP A 41 16.60 -19.91 6.04
CA ASP A 41 16.52 -19.04 7.21
C ASP A 41 15.89 -17.67 6.87
N GLY A 42 15.79 -17.36 5.59
CA GLY A 42 15.10 -16.18 5.09
C GLY A 42 14.81 -16.27 3.59
N VAL A 43 13.76 -15.57 3.16
CA VAL A 43 13.38 -15.44 1.74
C VAL A 43 13.01 -14.01 1.42
N CYS A 44 13.27 -13.58 0.16
CA CYS A 44 12.83 -12.32 -0.36
C CYS A 44 12.27 -12.51 -1.76
N VAL A 45 11.08 -11.98 -1.99
CA VAL A 45 10.43 -11.97 -3.30
C VAL A 45 10.70 -10.63 -3.97
N THR A 46 11.31 -10.68 -5.14
CA THR A 46 11.64 -9.51 -5.96
C THR A 46 11.24 -9.73 -7.41
N TYR A 47 11.39 -8.69 -8.21
CA TYR A 47 11.08 -8.70 -9.64
C TYR A 47 12.14 -7.95 -10.43
N LEU A 48 12.52 -8.46 -11.60
CA LEU A 48 13.16 -7.63 -12.61
C LEU A 48 12.08 -6.82 -13.29
N LYS A 49 12.21 -5.49 -13.19
CA LYS A 49 11.24 -4.52 -13.69
C LYS A 49 11.75 -3.86 -14.96
N THR A 50 10.88 -3.83 -15.97
CA THR A 50 11.16 -3.14 -17.25
C THR A 50 10.59 -1.71 -17.32
N HIS A 51 9.86 -1.29 -16.28
CA HIS A 51 9.27 0.05 -16.11
C HIS A 51 8.85 0.26 -14.65
N SER A 52 8.51 1.49 -14.24
CA SER A 52 8.14 1.82 -12.83
C SER A 52 6.64 1.90 -12.55
N TYR A 53 5.79 1.42 -13.46
CA TYR A 53 4.34 1.39 -13.21
C TYR A 53 3.98 0.35 -12.14
N GLY A 54 3.01 0.71 -11.27
CA GLY A 54 2.45 -0.16 -10.25
C GLY A 54 3.28 -0.25 -8.96
N GLU A 55 4.31 0.60 -8.78
CA GLU A 55 5.22 0.61 -7.64
C GLU A 55 4.78 1.56 -6.52
N TYR A 56 4.16 2.70 -6.86
CA TYR A 56 3.73 3.76 -5.94
C TYR A 56 4.87 4.48 -5.18
N VAL A 57 6.12 4.23 -5.57
CA VAL A 57 7.29 5.05 -5.22
C VAL A 57 7.89 5.53 -6.54
N PHE A 58 7.84 6.84 -6.77
CA PHE A 58 8.13 7.38 -8.09
C PHE A 58 9.61 7.68 -8.26
N ASP A 59 10.27 6.97 -9.15
CA ASP A 59 11.69 7.11 -9.53
C ASP A 59 11.88 7.64 -10.97
N TRP A 60 10.84 8.26 -11.53
CA TRP A 60 10.87 8.80 -12.89
C TRP A 60 12.00 9.81 -13.14
N ALA A 61 12.36 10.58 -12.11
CA ALA A 61 13.48 11.52 -12.21
C ALA A 61 14.81 10.78 -12.41
N TRP A 62 14.99 9.66 -11.71
CA TRP A 62 16.21 8.83 -11.82
C TRP A 62 16.27 8.15 -13.18
N ALA A 63 15.17 7.55 -13.64
CA ALA A 63 15.08 6.93 -14.96
C ALA A 63 15.44 7.94 -16.08
N ARG A 64 14.89 9.17 -16.01
CA ARG A 64 15.22 10.24 -16.97
C ARG A 64 16.69 10.67 -16.88
N ALA A 65 17.27 10.73 -15.70
CA ALA A 65 18.68 11.07 -15.53
C ALA A 65 19.59 10.03 -16.20
N TYR A 66 19.30 8.73 -16.04
CA TYR A 66 20.02 7.67 -16.75
C TYR A 66 19.88 7.82 -18.27
N GLU A 67 18.68 8.03 -18.78
CA GLU A 67 18.42 8.23 -20.21
C GLU A 67 19.19 9.43 -20.78
N GLN A 68 19.22 10.57 -20.07
CA GLN A 68 19.96 11.77 -20.46
C GLN A 68 21.46 11.54 -20.55
N HIS A 69 22.00 10.57 -19.82
CA HIS A 69 23.41 10.18 -19.88
C HIS A 69 23.69 8.97 -20.79
N GLY A 70 22.67 8.54 -21.57
CA GLY A 70 22.80 7.40 -22.49
C GLY A 70 22.99 6.05 -21.80
N LEU A 71 22.56 5.93 -20.53
CA LEU A 71 22.68 4.71 -19.73
C LEU A 71 21.32 4.04 -19.56
N PRO A 72 21.24 2.69 -19.60
CA PRO A 72 20.01 1.97 -19.36
C PRO A 72 19.66 1.99 -17.86
N TYR A 73 18.45 2.42 -17.53
CA TYR A 73 17.90 2.32 -16.18
C TYR A 73 17.19 0.98 -15.95
N PHE A 74 16.53 0.47 -16.98
CA PHE A 74 15.83 -0.81 -16.93
C PHE A 74 16.63 -1.91 -17.66
N PRO A 75 16.53 -3.19 -17.22
CA PRO A 75 15.77 -3.64 -16.06
C PRO A 75 16.44 -3.26 -14.73
N LYS A 76 15.63 -3.05 -13.70
CA LYS A 76 16.04 -2.85 -12.31
C LYS A 76 15.51 -3.97 -11.42
N LEU A 77 16.14 -4.24 -10.28
CA LEU A 77 15.62 -5.18 -9.28
C LEU A 77 14.65 -4.48 -8.34
N LEU A 78 13.49 -5.07 -8.07
CA LEU A 78 12.46 -4.49 -7.21
C LEU A 78 11.94 -5.49 -6.18
N GLY A 79 12.14 -5.23 -4.89
CA GLY A 79 11.49 -5.90 -3.76
C GLY A 79 10.22 -5.14 -3.37
N ALA A 80 9.05 -5.63 -3.78
CA ALA A 80 7.77 -5.00 -3.48
C ALA A 80 6.63 -6.03 -3.48
N SER A 81 5.51 -5.69 -2.85
CA SER A 81 4.25 -6.35 -3.17
C SER A 81 3.65 -5.64 -4.37
N PRO A 82 3.49 -6.30 -5.55
CA PRO A 82 2.98 -5.65 -6.74
C PRO A 82 1.64 -4.96 -6.50
N PHE A 83 1.50 -3.76 -7.04
CA PHE A 83 0.29 -2.92 -6.97
C PHE A 83 -0.21 -2.64 -5.54
N THR A 84 0.68 -2.74 -4.52
CA THR A 84 0.28 -2.73 -3.10
C THR A 84 1.21 -1.84 -2.29
N PRO A 85 0.88 -0.55 -2.11
CA PRO A 85 1.70 0.40 -1.34
C PRO A 85 1.45 0.25 0.18
N VAL A 86 1.71 -0.93 0.72
CA VAL A 86 1.49 -1.26 2.13
C VAL A 86 2.83 -1.54 2.80
N PRO A 87 3.19 -0.85 3.90
CA PRO A 87 4.37 -1.16 4.68
C PRO A 87 4.33 -2.56 5.30
N GLY A 88 5.51 -3.20 5.35
CA GLY A 88 5.65 -4.51 5.97
C GLY A 88 6.94 -5.21 5.59
N SER A 89 7.21 -6.37 6.17
CA SER A 89 8.43 -7.12 5.90
C SER A 89 8.53 -7.53 4.42
N ARG A 90 9.70 -7.29 3.85
CA ARG A 90 10.13 -7.73 2.52
C ARG A 90 11.20 -8.80 2.62
N LEU A 91 11.98 -8.76 3.71
CA LEU A 91 12.99 -9.75 4.05
C LEU A 91 12.38 -10.71 5.09
N LEU A 92 11.67 -11.73 4.63
CA LEU A 92 11.01 -12.73 5.50
C LEU A 92 12.06 -13.63 6.13
N ALA A 93 12.70 -13.17 7.19
CA ALA A 93 13.84 -13.82 7.83
C ALA A 93 13.57 -14.21 9.28
N ARG A 94 14.08 -15.37 9.68
CA ARG A 94 13.95 -15.92 11.04
C ARG A 94 14.91 -15.26 12.04
N SER A 95 15.97 -14.61 11.54
CA SER A 95 16.99 -13.93 12.36
C SER A 95 17.45 -12.65 11.68
N GLN A 96 18.04 -11.74 12.48
CA GLN A 96 18.64 -10.52 11.96
C GLN A 96 19.81 -10.83 11.02
N GLN A 97 20.57 -11.89 11.29
CA GLN A 97 21.67 -12.31 10.42
C GLN A 97 21.16 -12.75 9.03
N ALA A 98 20.08 -13.54 8.98
CA ALA A 98 19.47 -13.94 7.70
C ALA A 98 18.91 -12.73 6.95
N ARG A 99 18.33 -11.75 7.67
CA ARG A 99 17.83 -10.50 7.09
C ARG A 99 18.95 -9.68 6.46
N GLN A 100 20.08 -9.53 7.16
CA GLN A 100 21.27 -8.85 6.63
C GLN A 100 21.86 -9.59 5.43
N ALA A 101 21.90 -10.92 5.47
CA ALA A 101 22.35 -11.74 4.36
C ALA A 101 21.48 -11.54 3.10
N LEU A 102 20.17 -11.42 3.25
CA LEU A 102 19.27 -11.12 2.14
C LEU A 102 19.51 -9.71 1.59
N ALA A 103 19.60 -8.68 2.43
CA ALA A 103 19.84 -7.30 1.98
C ALA A 103 21.15 -7.22 1.18
N ARG A 104 22.24 -7.79 1.70
CA ARG A 104 23.52 -7.87 1.02
C ARG A 104 23.46 -8.71 -0.27
N GLY A 105 22.73 -9.84 -0.25
CA GLY A 105 22.55 -10.72 -1.40
C GLY A 105 21.86 -10.03 -2.57
N LEU A 106 20.82 -9.21 -2.31
CA LEU A 106 20.15 -8.42 -3.32
C LEU A 106 21.11 -7.41 -4.00
N ARG A 107 21.92 -6.71 -3.22
CA ARG A 107 22.92 -5.78 -3.75
C ARG A 107 23.98 -6.48 -4.59
N LEU A 108 24.56 -7.56 -4.06
CA LEU A 108 25.58 -8.34 -4.78
C LEU A 108 25.03 -8.94 -6.09
N HIS A 109 23.79 -9.43 -6.08
CA HIS A 109 23.14 -9.90 -7.29
C HIS A 109 22.98 -8.77 -8.31
N GLY A 110 22.50 -7.60 -7.88
CA GLY A 110 22.40 -6.43 -8.76
C GLY A 110 23.72 -6.08 -9.43
N GLN A 111 24.82 -6.10 -8.66
CA GLN A 111 26.19 -5.89 -9.19
C GLN A 111 26.60 -6.96 -10.20
N GLN A 112 26.42 -8.23 -9.86
CA GLN A 112 26.83 -9.36 -10.71
C GLN A 112 26.01 -9.45 -11.99
N ALA A 113 24.73 -9.13 -11.92
CA ALA A 113 23.82 -9.13 -13.06
C ALA A 113 23.90 -7.87 -13.93
N GLY A 114 24.74 -6.89 -13.55
CA GLY A 114 24.90 -5.63 -14.29
C GLY A 114 23.64 -4.77 -14.29
N LEU A 115 22.80 -4.86 -13.25
CA LEU A 115 21.59 -4.04 -13.13
C LEU A 115 21.97 -2.60 -12.76
N SER A 116 21.18 -1.64 -13.21
CA SER A 116 21.36 -0.22 -12.89
C SER A 116 21.15 0.06 -11.41
N SER A 117 20.21 -0.64 -10.79
CA SER A 117 19.77 -0.37 -9.42
C SER A 117 18.95 -1.52 -8.83
N ALA A 118 18.81 -1.50 -7.50
CA ALA A 118 17.89 -2.32 -6.76
C ALA A 118 17.09 -1.46 -5.78
N HIS A 119 15.79 -1.73 -5.66
CA HIS A 119 14.88 -0.96 -4.83
C HIS A 119 14.04 -1.90 -3.97
N VAL A 120 13.80 -1.56 -2.70
CA VAL A 120 12.86 -2.26 -1.84
C VAL A 120 11.86 -1.28 -1.27
N LEU A 121 10.59 -1.48 -1.57
CA LEU A 121 9.53 -0.50 -1.29
C LEU A 121 8.78 -0.86 -0.01
N TYR A 122 8.56 0.14 0.83
CA TYR A 122 7.79 0.05 2.08
C TYR A 122 8.29 -1.06 3.03
N PRO A 123 9.64 -1.22 3.24
CA PRO A 123 10.14 -2.14 4.24
C PRO A 123 9.69 -1.72 5.63
N ASP A 124 9.54 -2.69 6.54
CA ASP A 124 9.34 -2.39 7.96
C ASP A 124 10.65 -1.92 8.64
N ALA A 125 10.57 -1.58 9.92
CA ALA A 125 11.71 -1.03 10.65
C ALA A 125 12.90 -2.02 10.75
N GLN A 126 12.64 -3.33 10.83
CA GLN A 126 13.71 -4.33 10.93
C GLN A 126 14.40 -4.51 9.58
N ASP A 127 13.65 -4.54 8.50
CA ASP A 127 14.19 -4.63 7.14
C ASP A 127 14.95 -3.35 6.79
N ARG A 128 14.39 -2.17 7.12
CA ARG A 128 15.05 -0.88 6.95
C ARG A 128 16.43 -0.88 7.61
N ALA A 129 16.52 -1.31 8.88
CA ALA A 129 17.81 -1.36 9.58
C ALA A 129 18.84 -2.27 8.90
N ALA A 130 18.39 -3.39 8.30
CA ALA A 130 19.28 -4.28 7.55
C ALA A 130 19.80 -3.63 6.24
N PHE A 131 18.96 -2.87 5.54
CA PHE A 131 19.36 -2.12 4.35
C PHE A 131 20.32 -0.97 4.69
N GLU A 132 20.05 -0.21 5.75
CA GLU A 132 20.93 0.85 6.24
C GLU A 132 22.33 0.31 6.58
N GLN A 133 22.41 -0.83 7.26
CA GLN A 133 23.66 -1.50 7.62
C GLN A 133 24.47 -1.99 6.41
N ASP A 134 23.80 -2.36 5.31
CA ASP A 134 24.44 -2.76 4.05
C ASP A 134 24.71 -1.57 3.11
N GLY A 135 24.48 -0.33 3.57
CA GLY A 135 24.80 0.91 2.84
C GLY A 135 23.80 1.28 1.75
N TRP A 136 22.55 0.83 1.87
CA TRP A 136 21.49 1.27 0.97
C TRP A 136 21.04 2.68 1.34
N LEU A 137 20.68 3.47 0.33
CA LEU A 137 20.11 4.79 0.49
C LEU A 137 18.64 4.66 0.93
N ILE A 138 18.23 5.42 1.93
CA ILE A 138 16.86 5.41 2.43
C ILE A 138 16.12 6.66 1.94
N ARG A 139 15.00 6.44 1.25
CA ARG A 139 14.08 7.49 0.85
C ARG A 139 12.89 7.52 1.81
N HIS A 140 12.59 8.67 2.35
CA HIS A 140 11.46 8.89 3.24
C HIS A 140 10.20 9.27 2.46
N GLY A 141 9.05 8.85 2.98
CA GLY A 141 7.74 9.19 2.45
C GLY A 141 6.70 9.25 3.56
N VAL A 142 5.47 9.57 3.19
CA VAL A 142 4.35 9.71 4.13
C VAL A 142 3.12 8.99 3.58
N GLN A 143 2.43 8.28 4.45
CA GLN A 143 1.07 7.78 4.24
C GLN A 143 0.14 8.31 5.33
N PHE A 144 -1.17 8.03 5.22
CA PHE A 144 -2.16 8.50 6.17
C PHE A 144 -2.93 7.32 6.73
N HIS A 145 -2.78 7.09 8.04
CA HIS A 145 -3.39 5.97 8.75
C HIS A 145 -4.25 6.48 9.90
N TRP A 146 -5.37 5.83 10.14
CA TRP A 146 -6.08 5.95 11.40
C TRP A 146 -5.54 4.89 12.36
N GLN A 147 -5.33 5.29 13.60
CA GLN A 147 -5.01 4.40 14.73
C GLN A 147 -6.09 4.55 15.79
N ASN A 148 -6.56 3.42 16.31
CA ASN A 148 -7.50 3.42 17.40
C ASN A 148 -6.83 3.95 18.67
N ARG A 149 -7.58 4.58 19.53
CA ARG A 149 -7.13 5.07 20.84
C ARG A 149 -6.72 3.90 21.73
N SER A 150 -5.68 4.08 22.51
CA SER A 150 -5.19 3.10 23.50
C SER A 150 -4.89 3.84 24.81
N PRO A 151 -5.21 3.28 25.99
CA PRO A 151 -5.72 1.93 26.24
C PRO A 151 -7.24 1.74 26.05
N GLN A 152 -8.01 2.82 25.90
CA GLN A 152 -9.46 2.79 25.73
C GLN A 152 -9.82 3.04 24.23
N PRO A 153 -10.14 2.00 23.45
CA PRO A 153 -10.58 2.18 22.07
C PRO A 153 -11.80 3.08 21.95
N TYR A 154 -11.98 3.69 20.78
CA TYR A 154 -13.23 4.40 20.48
C TYR A 154 -14.40 3.44 20.58
N ALA A 155 -15.49 3.89 21.23
CA ALA A 155 -16.70 3.10 21.41
C ALA A 155 -17.50 3.00 20.09
N ASP A 156 -17.56 4.10 19.35
CA ASP A 156 -18.31 4.22 18.09
C ASP A 156 -17.76 5.40 17.24
N PHE A 157 -18.36 5.60 16.08
CA PHE A 157 -18.00 6.71 15.20
C PHE A 157 -18.32 8.11 15.78
N PRO A 158 -19.43 8.34 16.51
CA PRO A 158 -19.62 9.56 17.28
C PRO A 158 -18.52 9.86 18.32
N ASP A 159 -17.97 8.85 18.97
CA ASP A 159 -16.90 9.02 19.97
C ASP A 159 -15.62 9.63 19.32
N ILE A 160 -15.13 9.09 18.20
CA ILE A 160 -14.00 9.72 17.49
C ILE A 160 -14.36 11.14 17.00
N LEU A 161 -15.57 11.37 16.52
CA LEU A 161 -16.01 12.70 16.12
C LEU A 161 -16.02 13.68 17.30
N SER A 162 -16.27 13.22 18.52
CA SER A 162 -16.28 14.05 19.72
C SER A 162 -14.91 14.66 20.03
N GLU A 163 -13.83 13.98 19.67
CA GLU A 163 -12.44 14.44 19.84
C GLU A 163 -11.99 15.39 18.72
N MET A 164 -12.73 15.44 17.61
CA MET A 164 -12.37 16.33 16.50
C MET A 164 -12.73 17.79 16.77
N GLN A 165 -11.98 18.70 16.17
CA GLN A 165 -12.29 20.11 16.10
C GLN A 165 -13.68 20.33 15.50
N ARG A 166 -14.41 21.31 16.03
CA ARG A 166 -15.81 21.57 15.66
C ARG A 166 -16.05 21.65 14.16
N GLU A 167 -15.19 22.37 13.45
CA GLU A 167 -15.35 22.57 11.99
C GLU A 167 -15.13 21.28 11.19
N LYS A 168 -14.15 20.45 11.61
CA LYS A 168 -13.89 19.15 10.98
C LYS A 168 -15.05 18.20 11.20
N ARG A 169 -15.53 18.11 12.46
CA ARG A 169 -16.71 17.29 12.83
C ARG A 169 -17.96 17.70 12.03
N LYS A 170 -18.26 19.00 11.95
CA LYS A 170 -19.40 19.50 11.17
C LYS A 170 -19.28 19.14 9.70
N LYS A 171 -18.09 19.28 9.11
CA LYS A 171 -17.85 18.94 7.72
C LYS A 171 -18.08 17.46 7.44
N ILE A 172 -17.54 16.55 8.28
CA ILE A 172 -17.77 15.10 8.16
C ILE A 172 -19.28 14.79 8.25
N GLN A 173 -19.96 15.33 9.24
CA GLN A 173 -21.41 15.13 9.41
C GLN A 173 -22.21 15.64 8.20
N GLN A 174 -21.81 16.79 7.62
CA GLN A 174 -22.45 17.34 6.43
C GLN A 174 -22.18 16.47 5.19
N GLU A 175 -20.95 15.97 5.01
CA GLU A 175 -20.60 15.09 3.89
C GLU A 175 -21.39 13.78 3.95
N ARG A 176 -21.47 13.13 5.12
CA ARG A 176 -22.28 11.92 5.34
C ARG A 176 -23.77 12.19 5.11
N ARG A 177 -24.28 13.32 5.61
CA ARG A 177 -25.68 13.71 5.40
C ARG A 177 -26.02 13.86 3.91
N LYS A 178 -25.12 14.46 3.10
CA LYS A 178 -25.36 14.60 1.65
C LYS A 178 -25.53 13.27 0.96
N VAL A 179 -24.81 12.23 1.38
CA VAL A 179 -24.96 10.88 0.84
C VAL A 179 -26.29 10.26 1.28
N ALA A 180 -26.66 10.41 2.54
CA ALA A 180 -27.94 9.91 3.07
C ALA A 180 -29.15 10.63 2.43
N ASP A 181 -29.08 11.97 2.31
CA ASP A 181 -30.15 12.80 1.69
C ASP A 181 -30.34 12.48 0.19
N ALA A 182 -29.30 11.96 -0.47
CA ALA A 182 -29.39 11.45 -1.83
C ALA A 182 -30.10 10.06 -1.93
N GLY A 183 -30.54 9.48 -0.81
CA GLY A 183 -31.21 8.18 -0.77
C GLY A 183 -30.27 6.98 -0.86
N VAL A 184 -28.95 7.19 -0.68
CA VAL A 184 -27.96 6.12 -0.77
C VAL A 184 -27.92 5.30 0.51
N VAL A 185 -28.00 3.98 0.37
CA VAL A 185 -27.79 3.01 1.44
C VAL A 185 -26.43 2.35 1.25
N ILE A 186 -25.64 2.23 2.34
CA ILE A 186 -24.35 1.56 2.30
C ILE A 186 -24.49 0.16 2.87
N GLU A 187 -24.08 -0.83 2.07
CA GLU A 187 -24.04 -2.24 2.46
C GLU A 187 -22.60 -2.69 2.60
N ALA A 188 -22.28 -3.39 3.69
CA ALA A 188 -20.97 -4.01 3.91
C ALA A 188 -21.08 -5.53 3.84
N ARG A 189 -20.21 -6.18 3.06
CA ARG A 189 -20.11 -7.64 2.98
C ARG A 189 -18.67 -8.06 3.17
N GLN A 190 -18.47 -9.05 4.06
CA GLN A 190 -17.15 -9.59 4.38
C GLN A 190 -17.07 -11.08 4.08
N GLY A 191 -15.92 -11.51 3.61
CA GLY A 191 -15.61 -12.92 3.48
C GLY A 191 -16.58 -13.67 2.59
N ALA A 192 -17.13 -14.76 3.08
CA ALA A 192 -18.12 -15.59 2.36
C ALA A 192 -19.45 -14.90 2.07
N GLN A 193 -19.72 -13.74 2.66
CA GLN A 193 -20.91 -12.95 2.35
C GLN A 193 -20.79 -12.21 1.00
N ILE A 194 -19.58 -12.03 0.50
CA ILE A 194 -19.32 -11.39 -0.80
C ILE A 194 -19.65 -12.38 -1.90
N ARG A 195 -20.69 -12.09 -2.65
CA ARG A 195 -21.19 -12.94 -3.73
C ARG A 195 -20.45 -12.64 -5.02
N GLU A 196 -20.50 -13.53 -5.99
CA GLU A 196 -19.89 -13.35 -7.32
C GLU A 196 -20.32 -12.04 -8.00
N GLN A 197 -21.62 -11.72 -7.92
CA GLN A 197 -22.16 -10.47 -8.47
C GLN A 197 -21.62 -9.20 -7.78
N ASP A 198 -21.24 -9.28 -6.49
CA ASP A 198 -20.64 -8.15 -5.77
C ASP A 198 -19.21 -7.90 -6.28
N TRP A 199 -18.47 -8.97 -6.59
CA TRP A 199 -17.16 -8.90 -7.23
C TRP A 199 -17.23 -8.36 -8.66
N ASP A 200 -18.23 -8.76 -9.46
CA ASP A 200 -18.45 -8.27 -10.83
C ASP A 200 -18.73 -6.77 -10.83
N PHE A 201 -19.60 -6.33 -9.93
CA PHE A 201 -19.91 -4.92 -9.81
C PHE A 201 -18.70 -4.12 -9.31
N PHE A 202 -18.02 -4.61 -8.27
CA PHE A 202 -16.78 -3.98 -7.80
C PHE A 202 -15.75 -3.86 -8.94
N TYR A 203 -15.53 -4.92 -9.72
CA TYR A 203 -14.59 -4.88 -10.83
C TYR A 203 -14.99 -3.86 -11.91
N THR A 204 -16.27 -3.74 -12.19
CA THR A 204 -16.77 -2.70 -13.10
C THR A 204 -16.42 -1.30 -12.59
N CYS A 205 -16.66 -1.02 -11.31
CA CYS A 205 -16.29 0.24 -10.67
C CYS A 205 -14.77 0.49 -10.69
N TYR A 206 -13.98 -0.53 -10.33
CA TYR A 206 -12.52 -0.50 -10.33
C TYR A 206 -11.97 -0.15 -11.72
N ARG A 207 -12.43 -0.86 -12.76
CA ARG A 207 -12.02 -0.63 -14.15
C ARG A 207 -12.36 0.80 -14.61
N ASN A 208 -13.55 1.28 -14.29
CA ASN A 208 -13.98 2.63 -14.66
C ASN A 208 -13.06 3.71 -14.07
N THR A 209 -12.61 3.53 -12.83
CA THR A 209 -11.66 4.45 -12.19
C THR A 209 -10.33 4.50 -12.96
N TYR A 210 -9.77 3.35 -13.34
CA TYR A 210 -8.52 3.31 -14.10
C TYR A 210 -8.66 3.93 -15.50
N LEU A 211 -9.74 3.60 -16.22
CA LEU A 211 -10.00 4.18 -17.54
C LEU A 211 -10.19 5.70 -17.49
N ALA A 212 -10.85 6.21 -16.45
CA ALA A 212 -10.99 7.66 -16.23
C ALA A 212 -9.65 8.36 -15.97
N HIS A 213 -8.64 7.64 -15.47
CA HIS A 213 -7.27 8.13 -15.28
C HIS A 213 -6.33 7.83 -16.46
N GLY A 214 -6.87 7.37 -17.60
CA GLY A 214 -6.13 7.21 -18.85
C GLY A 214 -5.33 5.91 -18.98
N GLY A 215 -5.56 4.90 -18.14
CA GLY A 215 -4.85 3.62 -18.22
C GLY A 215 -5.73 2.41 -17.96
N PRO A 216 -5.29 1.20 -18.37
CA PRO A 216 -5.95 -0.03 -18.01
C PRO A 216 -5.72 -0.38 -16.53
N PRO A 217 -6.62 -1.14 -15.90
CA PRO A 217 -6.43 -1.62 -14.54
C PRO A 217 -5.24 -2.60 -14.48
N TYR A 218 -4.47 -2.54 -13.39
CA TYR A 218 -3.36 -3.48 -13.15
C TYR A 218 -3.83 -4.90 -12.82
N LEU A 219 -4.97 -5.02 -12.14
CA LEU A 219 -5.51 -6.30 -11.69
C LEU A 219 -6.70 -6.70 -12.56
N SER A 220 -6.73 -7.97 -12.98
CA SER A 220 -7.80 -8.53 -13.80
C SER A 220 -8.99 -9.01 -12.96
N ARG A 221 -10.14 -9.28 -13.60
CA ARG A 221 -11.27 -9.91 -12.93
C ARG A 221 -10.91 -11.33 -12.43
N GLU A 222 -10.04 -12.03 -13.17
CA GLU A 222 -9.51 -13.34 -12.80
C GLU A 222 -8.73 -13.29 -11.49
N PHE A 223 -7.88 -12.28 -11.31
CA PHE A 223 -7.18 -12.06 -10.05
C PHE A 223 -8.16 -11.96 -8.88
N PHE A 224 -9.23 -11.17 -9.02
CA PHE A 224 -10.25 -11.03 -7.96
C PHE A 224 -11.03 -12.33 -7.74
N ALA A 225 -11.27 -13.14 -8.76
CA ALA A 225 -11.87 -14.46 -8.59
C ALA A 225 -11.00 -15.40 -7.76
N GLN A 226 -9.69 -15.42 -8.02
CA GLN A 226 -8.75 -16.25 -7.28
C GLN A 226 -8.61 -15.82 -5.81
N VAL A 227 -8.47 -14.53 -5.53
CA VAL A 227 -8.37 -14.06 -4.13
C VAL A 227 -9.70 -14.19 -3.37
N ALA A 228 -10.83 -14.15 -4.06
CA ALA A 228 -12.13 -14.44 -3.46
C ALA A 228 -12.26 -15.90 -3.00
N GLN A 229 -11.61 -16.83 -3.70
CA GLN A 229 -11.60 -18.26 -3.36
C GLN A 229 -10.55 -18.62 -2.32
N THR A 230 -9.33 -18.08 -2.45
CA THR A 230 -8.15 -18.53 -1.70
C THR A 230 -7.90 -17.74 -0.43
N MET A 231 -8.50 -16.56 -0.28
CA MET A 231 -8.30 -15.68 0.87
C MET A 231 -9.54 -14.81 1.14
N ALA A 232 -10.73 -15.41 1.04
CA ALA A 232 -12.02 -14.73 1.19
C ALA A 232 -12.13 -13.91 2.48
N GLU A 233 -11.68 -14.47 3.60
CA GLU A 233 -11.75 -13.89 4.94
C GLU A 233 -11.03 -12.53 5.07
N HIS A 234 -10.13 -12.25 4.15
CA HIS A 234 -9.35 -11.00 4.10
C HIS A 234 -10.04 -9.86 3.32
N TRP A 235 -11.25 -10.07 2.81
CA TRP A 235 -11.91 -9.06 1.97
C TRP A 235 -13.19 -8.52 2.58
N LEU A 236 -13.35 -7.20 2.43
CA LEU A 236 -14.54 -6.45 2.80
C LEU A 236 -14.89 -5.51 1.64
N ILE A 237 -16.11 -5.61 1.14
CA ILE A 237 -16.67 -4.71 0.11
C ILE A 237 -17.74 -3.85 0.74
N PHE A 238 -17.62 -2.54 0.56
CA PHE A 238 -18.71 -1.59 0.80
C PHE A 238 -19.34 -1.24 -0.54
N THR A 239 -20.66 -1.42 -0.64
CA THR A 239 -21.44 -1.10 -1.83
C THR A 239 -22.45 0.00 -1.50
N ALA A 240 -22.45 1.07 -2.30
CA ALA A 240 -23.51 2.08 -2.26
C ALA A 240 -24.65 1.66 -3.17
N VAL A 241 -25.85 1.65 -2.63
CA VAL A 241 -27.09 1.27 -3.32
C VAL A 241 -28.03 2.49 -3.36
N LEU A 242 -28.52 2.83 -4.55
CA LEU A 242 -29.50 3.88 -4.78
C LEU A 242 -30.68 3.29 -5.56
N ASP A 243 -31.90 3.47 -5.06
CA ASP A 243 -33.13 2.92 -5.66
C ASP A 243 -33.04 1.41 -5.95
N GLY A 244 -32.40 0.66 -5.02
CA GLY A 244 -32.20 -0.79 -5.14
C GLY A 244 -31.12 -1.22 -6.15
N GLN A 245 -30.40 -0.27 -6.76
CA GLN A 245 -29.32 -0.56 -7.71
C GLN A 245 -27.95 -0.17 -7.14
N PRO A 246 -26.90 -1.00 -7.31
CA PRO A 246 -25.56 -0.65 -6.87
C PRO A 246 -24.98 0.45 -7.78
N VAL A 247 -24.43 1.52 -7.17
CA VAL A 247 -23.92 2.70 -7.88
C VAL A 247 -22.43 2.97 -7.65
N ALA A 248 -21.84 2.43 -6.58
CA ALA A 248 -20.41 2.51 -6.31
C ALA A 248 -19.98 1.38 -5.38
N ALA A 249 -18.68 1.06 -5.43
CA ALA A 249 -18.11 0.08 -4.50
C ALA A 249 -16.69 0.46 -4.09
N SER A 250 -16.30 0.09 -2.86
CA SER A 250 -14.91 0.12 -2.39
C SER A 250 -14.51 -1.22 -1.83
N LEU A 251 -13.23 -1.57 -2.03
CA LEU A 251 -12.63 -2.79 -1.52
C LEU A 251 -11.63 -2.46 -0.41
N VAL A 252 -11.75 -3.15 0.70
CA VAL A 252 -10.85 -3.07 1.85
C VAL A 252 -10.27 -4.47 2.11
N ALA A 253 -8.96 -4.55 2.28
CA ALA A 253 -8.33 -5.75 2.80
C ALA A 253 -8.33 -5.71 4.33
N VAL A 254 -8.52 -6.86 4.99
CA VAL A 254 -8.59 -6.96 6.46
C VAL A 254 -7.74 -8.10 6.99
N ASP A 255 -7.11 -7.87 8.13
CA ASP A 255 -6.46 -8.89 8.96
C ASP A 255 -7.15 -8.87 10.33
N MET A 256 -8.10 -9.79 10.52
CA MET A 256 -8.88 -9.89 11.76
C MET A 256 -8.01 -10.19 12.97
N ALA A 257 -6.96 -11.01 12.79
CA ALA A 257 -6.08 -11.41 13.88
C ALA A 257 -5.22 -10.25 14.39
N ARG A 258 -4.82 -9.34 13.50
CA ARG A 258 -4.03 -8.15 13.85
C ARG A 258 -4.89 -6.92 14.11
N GLY A 259 -6.17 -6.96 13.77
CA GLY A 259 -7.06 -5.80 13.83
C GLY A 259 -6.63 -4.67 12.89
N VAL A 260 -6.15 -5.00 11.67
CA VAL A 260 -5.66 -4.01 10.72
C VAL A 260 -6.45 -4.10 9.41
N ALA A 261 -6.83 -2.95 8.87
CA ALA A 261 -7.51 -2.85 7.60
C ALA A 261 -6.76 -1.92 6.63
N TRP A 262 -6.85 -2.19 5.35
CA TRP A 262 -6.22 -1.45 4.26
C TRP A 262 -7.24 -1.08 3.20
N GLY A 263 -7.50 0.21 3.02
CA GLY A 263 -8.26 0.72 1.87
C GLY A 263 -7.50 0.41 0.57
N ARG A 264 -8.16 -0.26 -0.37
CA ARG A 264 -7.50 -0.74 -1.59
C ARG A 264 -7.95 0.00 -2.84
N TYR A 265 -9.17 -0.21 -3.24
CA TYR A 265 -9.68 0.30 -4.50
C TYR A 265 -11.10 0.80 -4.34
N TRP A 266 -11.48 1.74 -5.19
CA TRP A 266 -12.85 2.20 -5.25
C TRP A 266 -13.22 2.60 -6.68
N GLY A 267 -14.52 2.68 -6.95
CA GLY A 267 -15.05 3.30 -8.15
C GLY A 267 -16.56 3.44 -8.08
N ALA A 268 -17.09 4.13 -9.08
CA ALA A 268 -18.50 4.41 -9.18
C ALA A 268 -18.99 4.35 -10.63
N VAL A 269 -20.27 4.05 -10.80
CA VAL A 269 -20.97 4.14 -12.09
C VAL A 269 -21.89 5.37 -12.14
N ALA A 270 -22.10 6.04 -10.99
CA ALA A 270 -22.87 7.26 -10.88
C ALA A 270 -22.10 8.30 -10.04
N HIS A 271 -22.24 9.58 -10.39
CA HIS A 271 -21.65 10.67 -9.62
C HIS A 271 -22.62 11.13 -8.51
N ILE A 272 -22.24 10.86 -7.26
CA ILE A 272 -22.95 11.33 -6.06
C ILE A 272 -21.98 12.12 -5.19
N PRO A 273 -22.28 13.37 -4.83
CA PRO A 273 -21.40 14.21 -4.03
C PRO A 273 -21.03 13.54 -2.69
N CYS A 274 -19.73 13.57 -2.34
CA CYS A 274 -19.18 12.99 -1.11
C CYS A 274 -19.18 11.45 -1.01
N LEU A 275 -19.72 10.71 -1.98
CA LEU A 275 -19.83 9.25 -1.93
C LEU A 275 -18.44 8.58 -1.82
N HIS A 276 -17.43 9.12 -2.51
CA HIS A 276 -16.05 8.65 -2.37
C HIS A 276 -15.58 8.69 -0.91
N PHE A 277 -15.87 9.77 -0.19
CA PHE A 277 -15.46 9.89 1.22
C PHE A 277 -16.21 8.93 2.13
N GLU A 278 -17.48 8.71 1.86
CA GLU A 278 -18.30 7.74 2.61
C GLU A 278 -17.74 6.33 2.45
N LEU A 279 -17.54 5.87 1.20
CA LEU A 279 -17.14 4.49 0.92
C LEU A 279 -15.65 4.21 1.19
N CYS A 280 -14.78 5.23 1.10
CA CYS A 280 -13.34 5.02 1.26
C CYS A 280 -12.83 5.34 2.67
N TYR A 281 -13.58 6.12 3.46
CA TYR A 281 -13.10 6.57 4.78
C TYR A 281 -14.14 6.39 5.88
N TYR A 282 -15.35 6.94 5.73
CA TYR A 282 -16.30 6.98 6.86
C TYR A 282 -16.89 5.62 7.20
N SER A 283 -17.44 4.92 6.22
CA SER A 283 -17.97 3.57 6.42
C SER A 283 -16.88 2.56 6.81
N PRO A 284 -15.69 2.52 6.15
CA PRO A 284 -14.61 1.66 6.59
C PRO A 284 -14.12 1.97 8.01
N LEU A 285 -13.97 3.24 8.37
CA LEU A 285 -13.51 3.63 9.70
C LEU A 285 -14.54 3.27 10.77
N GLN A 286 -15.82 3.55 10.52
CA GLN A 286 -16.90 3.15 11.41
C GLN A 286 -16.89 1.63 11.63
N TRP A 287 -16.79 0.85 10.56
CA TRP A 287 -16.71 -0.60 10.63
C TRP A 287 -15.49 -1.07 11.43
N CYS A 288 -14.31 -0.45 11.21
CA CYS A 288 -13.10 -0.77 11.96
C CYS A 288 -13.28 -0.53 13.47
N ILE A 289 -13.92 0.57 13.87
CA ILE A 289 -14.22 0.88 15.27
C ILE A 289 -15.16 -0.17 15.86
N GLU A 290 -16.26 -0.47 15.17
CA GLU A 290 -17.26 -1.45 15.59
C GLU A 290 -16.70 -2.88 15.73
N GLN A 291 -15.70 -3.23 14.91
CA GLN A 291 -15.01 -4.53 14.96
C GLN A 291 -13.77 -4.53 15.89
N GLY A 292 -13.48 -3.43 16.59
CA GLY A 292 -12.35 -3.34 17.49
C GLY A 292 -10.97 -3.33 16.82
N PHE A 293 -10.91 -2.89 15.58
CA PHE A 293 -9.66 -2.78 14.83
C PHE A 293 -8.76 -1.70 15.44
N VAL A 294 -7.46 -1.92 15.36
CA VAL A 294 -6.46 -1.00 15.91
C VAL A 294 -5.92 -0.01 14.89
N ARG A 295 -6.05 -0.32 13.58
CA ARG A 295 -5.51 0.53 12.52
C ARG A 295 -6.29 0.38 11.21
N PHE A 296 -6.46 1.53 10.52
CA PHE A 296 -6.93 1.58 9.14
C PHE A 296 -5.96 2.41 8.30
N GLU A 297 -5.41 1.83 7.25
CA GLU A 297 -4.47 2.46 6.33
C GLU A 297 -5.20 2.91 5.07
N GLY A 298 -5.20 4.23 4.83
CA GLY A 298 -5.96 4.83 3.73
C GLY A 298 -5.32 4.70 2.33
N GLY A 299 -4.25 3.91 2.17
CA GLY A 299 -3.50 3.77 0.91
C GLY A 299 -2.48 4.89 0.68
N ALA A 300 -1.84 4.86 -0.52
CA ALA A 300 -0.86 5.86 -0.93
C ALA A 300 -1.49 7.25 -1.04
N GLN A 301 -0.82 8.31 -0.94
CA GLN A 301 -1.17 9.72 -1.19
C GLN A 301 -2.53 10.22 -0.66
N GLY A 302 -2.64 11.51 -0.43
CA GLY A 302 -3.88 12.21 -0.17
C GLY A 302 -3.98 12.87 1.20
N GLU A 303 -3.46 14.07 1.32
CA GLU A 303 -3.56 14.94 2.52
C GLU A 303 -5.02 15.16 2.97
N HIS A 304 -5.98 15.10 2.03
CA HIS A 304 -7.41 15.22 2.34
C HIS A 304 -7.89 14.15 3.35
N LYS A 305 -7.15 13.05 3.52
CA LYS A 305 -7.43 11.98 4.49
C LYS A 305 -7.30 12.45 5.94
N MET A 306 -6.41 13.43 6.20
CA MET A 306 -6.26 14.00 7.53
C MET A 306 -7.55 14.60 8.06
N ALA A 307 -8.26 15.36 7.21
CA ALA A 307 -9.54 15.95 7.60
C ALA A 307 -10.59 14.90 8.03
N ARG A 308 -10.31 13.62 7.82
CA ARG A 308 -11.16 12.45 8.12
C ARG A 308 -10.56 11.58 9.23
N GLY A 309 -9.52 12.07 9.91
CA GLY A 309 -8.93 11.41 11.07
C GLY A 309 -7.80 10.42 10.75
N LEU A 310 -7.33 10.34 9.50
CA LEU A 310 -6.16 9.55 9.15
C LEU A 310 -4.92 10.44 9.28
N MET A 311 -4.07 10.16 10.25
CA MET A 311 -2.89 10.99 10.56
C MET A 311 -1.67 10.58 9.71
N PRO A 312 -0.71 11.49 9.49
CA PRO A 312 0.50 11.19 8.74
C PRO A 312 1.35 10.16 9.48
N VAL A 313 1.82 9.15 8.73
CA VAL A 313 2.71 8.10 9.22
C VAL A 313 3.93 8.02 8.29
N PRO A 314 5.15 8.12 8.83
CA PRO A 314 6.36 7.96 8.04
C PRO A 314 6.42 6.58 7.38
N THR A 315 6.82 6.56 6.12
CA THR A 315 7.16 5.35 5.36
C THR A 315 8.55 5.50 4.76
N CYS A 316 9.11 4.42 4.25
CA CYS A 316 10.39 4.49 3.55
C CYS A 316 10.47 3.50 2.39
N SER A 317 11.51 3.68 1.58
CA SER A 317 12.00 2.71 0.62
C SER A 317 13.53 2.70 0.67
N ALA A 318 14.13 1.56 0.31
CA ALA A 318 15.58 1.39 0.29
C ALA A 318 16.04 1.27 -1.17
N HIS A 319 17.16 1.89 -1.50
CA HIS A 319 17.67 2.02 -2.86
C HIS A 319 19.17 1.77 -2.91
N TRP A 320 19.58 0.95 -3.87
CA TRP A 320 20.97 0.77 -4.24
C TRP A 320 21.16 1.13 -5.72
N MET A 321 22.21 1.88 -6.03
CA MET A 321 22.56 2.31 -7.39
C MET A 321 23.92 1.72 -7.76
N ALA A 322 24.06 1.18 -8.97
CA ALA A 322 25.30 0.54 -9.41
C ALA A 322 26.41 1.55 -9.75
N ASP A 323 26.06 2.68 -10.35
CA ASP A 323 27.00 3.74 -10.71
C ASP A 323 27.13 4.73 -9.55
N GLU A 324 28.37 4.89 -9.03
CA GLU A 324 28.66 5.77 -7.88
C GLU A 324 28.26 7.23 -8.11
N ARG A 325 28.36 7.73 -9.35
CA ARG A 325 27.98 9.11 -9.67
C ARG A 325 26.47 9.31 -9.49
N PHE A 326 25.67 8.32 -9.90
CA PHE A 326 24.23 8.36 -9.66
C PHE A 326 23.90 8.09 -8.20
N ALA A 327 24.63 7.21 -7.51
CA ALA A 327 24.45 6.97 -6.08
C ALA A 327 24.63 8.28 -5.29
N ASN A 328 25.72 9.01 -5.52
CA ASN A 328 26.00 10.29 -4.88
C ASN A 328 24.92 11.35 -5.20
N ALA A 329 24.52 11.47 -6.47
CA ALA A 329 23.49 12.41 -6.88
C ALA A 329 22.12 12.08 -6.27
N VAL A 330 21.78 10.79 -6.16
CA VAL A 330 20.57 10.33 -5.49
C VAL A 330 20.65 10.57 -3.98
N GLU A 331 21.80 10.34 -3.34
CA GLU A 331 22.01 10.61 -1.93
C GLU A 331 21.79 12.09 -1.60
N ASP A 332 22.41 12.99 -2.36
CA ASP A 332 22.23 14.45 -2.23
C ASP A 332 20.75 14.84 -2.40
N PHE A 333 20.08 14.27 -3.42
CA PHE A 333 18.66 14.49 -3.63
C PHE A 333 17.83 14.03 -2.43
N LEU A 334 18.10 12.82 -1.90
CA LEU A 334 17.34 12.25 -0.79
C LEU A 334 17.56 12.99 0.53
N GLN A 335 18.74 13.58 0.75
CA GLN A 335 18.98 14.45 1.91
C GLN A 335 18.09 15.69 1.87
N HIS A 336 17.98 16.35 0.71
CA HIS A 336 17.11 17.52 0.54
C HIS A 336 15.63 17.14 0.61
N GLU A 337 15.21 16.06 -0.08
CA GLU A 337 13.83 15.57 -0.05
C GLU A 337 13.43 15.15 1.36
N GLY A 338 14.32 14.45 2.10
CA GLY A 338 14.07 13.99 3.46
C GLY A 338 13.83 15.12 4.45
N ALA A 339 14.60 16.21 4.35
CA ALA A 339 14.36 17.41 5.14
C ALA A 339 13.00 18.04 4.82
N GLY A 340 12.61 18.07 3.53
CA GLY A 340 11.29 18.53 3.11
C GLY A 340 10.15 17.63 3.62
N VAL A 341 10.32 16.31 3.60
CA VAL A 341 9.34 15.36 4.13
C VAL A 341 9.17 15.51 5.65
N ALA A 342 10.26 15.70 6.39
CA ALA A 342 10.18 15.93 7.83
C ALA A 342 9.41 17.22 8.16
N ALA A 343 9.77 18.33 7.52
CA ALA A 343 9.05 19.60 7.68
C ALA A 343 7.57 19.49 7.29
N TYR A 344 7.27 18.74 6.24
CA TYR A 344 5.88 18.48 5.82
C TYR A 344 5.09 17.68 6.87
N VAL A 345 5.70 16.64 7.48
CA VAL A 345 5.06 15.87 8.55
C VAL A 345 4.79 16.75 9.78
N ASP A 346 5.73 17.62 10.15
CA ASP A 346 5.55 18.56 11.25
C ASP A 346 4.39 19.52 10.96
N GLU A 347 4.36 20.15 9.78
CA GLU A 347 3.26 21.01 9.35
C GLU A 347 1.91 20.29 9.35
N LEU A 348 1.87 19.04 8.88
CA LEU A 348 0.65 18.23 8.91
C LEU A 348 0.21 17.91 10.36
N THR A 349 1.15 17.66 11.23
CA THR A 349 0.86 17.38 12.65
C THR A 349 0.24 18.59 13.34
N ASP A 350 0.73 19.79 13.05
CA ASP A 350 0.16 21.05 13.53
C ASP A 350 -1.27 21.28 13.01
N ARG A 351 -1.60 20.75 11.85
CA ARG A 351 -2.95 20.81 11.25
C ARG A 351 -3.87 19.67 11.67
N THR A 352 -3.56 18.97 12.76
CA THR A 352 -4.38 17.83 13.24
C THR A 352 -5.87 18.18 13.26
N PRO A 353 -6.76 17.28 12.82
CA PRO A 353 -8.20 17.49 12.92
C PRO A 353 -8.74 17.32 14.33
N PHE A 354 -7.93 16.79 15.26
CA PHE A 354 -8.29 16.53 16.63
C PHE A 354 -8.08 17.76 17.52
N LYS A 355 -8.81 17.83 18.62
CA LYS A 355 -8.61 18.84 19.66
C LYS A 355 -7.24 18.65 20.31
N PRO A 356 -6.61 19.72 20.84
CA PRO A 356 -5.44 19.57 21.69
C PRO A 356 -5.76 18.64 22.85
N SER A 357 -4.83 17.74 23.16
CA SER A 357 -4.92 16.94 24.40
C SER A 357 -4.86 17.89 25.61
N VAL A 358 -5.84 17.78 26.49
CA VAL A 358 -5.89 18.55 27.75
C VAL A 358 -4.91 17.94 28.74
#